data_55109dc28076da0edc4f3791c3526d7b
#
_entry.id   55109dc28076da0edc4f3791c3526d7b
#
_cell.length_a   1.000
_cell.length_b   1.000
_cell.length_c   1.000
_cell.angle_alpha   90.00
_cell.angle_beta   90.00
_cell.angle_gamma   90.00
#
_symmetry.space_group_name_H-M   'P 1'
#
loop_
_entity.id
_entity.type
_entity.pdbx_description
1 polymer ?
#
loop_
_entity_poly.entity_id
_entity_poly.type
_entity_poly.pdbx_seq_one_letter_code
_entity_poly.pdbx_strand_id
1 'polypeptide(L)'
;DALPISFAAPLASSLLVIESIERFDAPKTAITTLLAGVVAGGVASWIFPMNPYFHMDAIVPGMTFGGQVKLFLLLAAVISIFGKLFSITTLQVKRIYPAIKHPEYVKMLYLLFIAFLISMAEFNLTGGGEQFLLSQAMHPDTHILWIVGMMLLHLVFSIFSFSSGLPGGNFIPTLVTGGLLGQIVALIMVRQGLIAYENISYIMLICMSAFLVAV
;
A
#
# COMPACT_ATOMS: atom_id res chain seq x y z
N ASP A 1 -9.55 -4.48 19.36
CA ASP A 1 -8.85 -4.25 18.08
C ASP A 1 -9.85 -3.83 17.02
N ALA A 2 -9.76 -2.55 16.57
CA ALA A 2 -10.62 -2.02 15.52
C ALA A 2 -10.16 -2.43 14.10
N LEU A 3 -8.91 -2.90 13.94
CA LEU A 3 -8.30 -3.25 12.67
C LEU A 3 -9.07 -4.30 11.85
N PRO A 4 -9.56 -5.44 12.41
CA PRO A 4 -10.31 -6.42 11.65
C PRO A 4 -11.59 -5.87 11.04
N ILE A 5 -12.22 -4.92 11.74
CA ILE A 5 -13.47 -4.28 11.30
C ILE A 5 -13.18 -3.21 10.25
N SER A 6 -12.16 -2.37 10.48
CA SER A 6 -11.83 -1.25 9.59
C SER A 6 -11.38 -1.68 8.20
N PHE A 7 -10.68 -2.82 8.09
CA PHE A 7 -10.17 -3.31 6.81
C PHE A 7 -11.00 -4.43 6.18
N ALA A 8 -12.05 -4.89 6.86
CA ALA A 8 -12.83 -6.09 6.46
C ALA A 8 -11.91 -7.31 6.16
N ALA A 9 -10.77 -7.40 6.84
CA ALA A 9 -9.74 -8.41 6.64
C ALA A 9 -9.29 -9.01 7.99
N PRO A 10 -10.12 -9.84 8.64
CA PRO A 10 -9.88 -10.30 10.00
C PRO A 10 -8.57 -11.09 10.16
N LEU A 11 -8.22 -11.93 9.19
CA LEU A 11 -6.99 -12.72 9.23
C LEU A 11 -5.74 -11.85 9.04
N ALA A 12 -5.74 -10.96 8.04
CA ALA A 12 -4.60 -10.09 7.77
C ALA A 12 -4.34 -9.13 8.94
N SER A 13 -5.39 -8.55 9.52
CA SER A 13 -5.29 -7.67 10.68
C SER A 13 -4.75 -8.39 11.91
N SER A 14 -5.18 -9.63 12.14
CA SER A 14 -4.69 -10.45 13.25
C SER A 14 -3.21 -10.78 13.08
N LEU A 15 -2.77 -11.11 11.87
CA LEU A 15 -1.35 -11.34 11.57
C LEU A 15 -0.51 -10.08 11.76
N LEU A 16 -1.01 -8.92 11.33
CA LEU A 16 -0.33 -7.63 11.52
C LEU A 16 -0.13 -7.33 13.02
N VAL A 17 -1.16 -7.57 13.85
CA VAL A 17 -1.06 -7.38 15.31
C VAL A 17 -0.03 -8.34 15.90
N ILE A 18 -0.03 -9.61 15.48
CA ILE A 18 0.93 -10.61 15.92
C ILE A 18 2.36 -10.20 15.58
N GLU A 19 2.60 -9.72 14.36
CA GLU A 19 3.92 -9.26 13.89
C GLU A 19 4.39 -8.00 14.63
N SER A 20 3.47 -7.09 14.97
CA SER A 20 3.77 -5.83 15.67
C SER A 20 4.11 -6.02 17.14
N ILE A 21 3.76 -7.14 17.76
CA ILE A 21 4.07 -7.47 19.13
C ILE A 21 5.44 -8.19 19.18
N GLU A 22 6.49 -7.47 19.55
CA GLU A 22 7.90 -7.94 19.54
C GLU A 22 8.21 -9.18 20.41
N ARG A 23 7.26 -9.71 21.16
CA ARG A 23 7.45 -10.88 22.03
C ARG A 23 6.58 -12.04 21.60
N PHE A 24 7.07 -12.77 20.62
CA PHE A 24 6.47 -14.01 20.11
C PHE A 24 6.66 -15.23 21.06
N ASP A 25 6.67 -15.04 22.37
CA ASP A 25 6.97 -16.15 23.30
C ASP A 25 5.77 -17.05 23.63
N ALA A 26 4.59 -16.80 23.07
CA ALA A 26 3.45 -17.63 23.39
C ALA A 26 2.57 -17.94 22.15
N PRO A 27 2.61 -19.19 21.64
CA PRO A 27 1.67 -19.65 20.59
C PRO A 27 0.20 -19.46 21.01
N LYS A 28 -0.08 -19.42 22.31
CA LYS A 28 -1.41 -19.13 22.86
C LYS A 28 -1.89 -17.72 22.49
N THR A 29 -1.02 -16.70 22.55
CA THR A 29 -1.38 -15.32 22.20
C THR A 29 -1.70 -15.20 20.72
N ALA A 30 -0.93 -15.85 19.84
CA ALA A 30 -1.18 -15.87 18.41
C ALA A 30 -2.55 -16.51 18.08
N ILE A 31 -2.84 -17.66 18.68
CA ILE A 31 -4.12 -18.34 18.48
C ILE A 31 -5.29 -17.49 19.00
N THR A 32 -5.17 -16.91 20.20
CA THR A 32 -6.25 -16.06 20.75
C THR A 32 -6.46 -14.80 19.91
N THR A 33 -5.41 -14.17 19.39
CA THR A 33 -5.51 -12.99 18.51
C THR A 33 -6.19 -13.36 17.18
N LEU A 34 -5.82 -14.49 16.57
CA LEU A 34 -6.47 -14.98 15.35
C LEU A 34 -7.95 -15.29 15.59
N LEU A 35 -8.27 -16.01 16.65
CA LEU A 35 -9.67 -16.32 16.98
C LEU A 35 -10.48 -15.06 17.27
N ALA A 36 -9.93 -14.13 18.06
CA ALA A 36 -10.58 -12.85 18.34
C ALA A 36 -10.83 -12.04 17.06
N GLY A 37 -9.87 -11.99 16.14
CA GLY A 37 -10.01 -11.32 14.86
C GLY A 37 -11.08 -11.92 13.96
N VAL A 38 -11.11 -13.25 13.87
CA VAL A 38 -12.15 -13.98 13.09
C VAL A 38 -13.55 -13.79 13.69
N VAL A 39 -13.67 -13.91 15.00
CA VAL A 39 -14.97 -13.70 15.68
C VAL A 39 -15.42 -12.26 15.55
N ALA A 40 -14.53 -11.29 15.77
CA ALA A 40 -14.86 -9.86 15.62
C ALA A 40 -15.27 -9.52 14.18
N GLY A 41 -14.55 -10.05 13.18
CA GLY A 41 -14.90 -9.88 11.76
C GLY A 41 -16.23 -10.54 11.40
N GLY A 42 -16.48 -11.75 11.93
CA GLY A 42 -17.74 -12.46 11.73
C GLY A 42 -18.95 -11.72 12.33
N VAL A 43 -18.82 -11.25 13.57
CA VAL A 43 -19.87 -10.46 14.23
C VAL A 43 -20.11 -9.13 13.51
N ALA A 44 -19.02 -8.45 13.14
CA ALA A 44 -19.13 -7.18 12.42
C ALA A 44 -19.82 -7.35 11.05
N SER A 45 -19.47 -8.39 10.28
CA SER A 45 -20.09 -8.67 8.97
C SER A 45 -21.57 -9.08 9.09
N TRP A 46 -21.97 -9.62 10.25
CA TRP A 46 -23.37 -9.95 10.53
C TRP A 46 -24.19 -8.70 10.86
N ILE A 47 -23.60 -7.71 11.55
CA ILE A 47 -24.30 -6.48 11.97
C ILE A 47 -24.27 -5.41 10.87
N PHE A 48 -23.14 -5.30 10.16
CA PHE A 48 -22.93 -4.29 9.13
C PHE A 48 -22.57 -4.94 7.79
N PRO A 49 -23.12 -4.46 6.65
CA PRO A 49 -22.63 -4.87 5.35
C PRO A 49 -21.18 -4.37 5.20
N MET A 50 -20.21 -5.28 5.32
CA MET A 50 -18.79 -4.95 5.19
C MET A 50 -18.35 -5.09 3.74
N ASN A 51 -18.00 -3.99 3.11
CA ASN A 51 -17.32 -4.01 1.82
C ASN A 51 -15.79 -4.05 2.07
N PRO A 52 -15.04 -4.85 1.29
CA PRO A 52 -13.58 -4.82 1.35
C PRO A 52 -13.07 -3.40 1.10
N TYR A 53 -12.06 -2.98 1.86
CA TYR A 53 -11.48 -1.64 1.72
C TYR A 53 -10.94 -1.38 0.31
N PHE A 54 -10.29 -2.40 -0.28
CA PHE A 54 -9.89 -2.40 -1.68
C PHE A 54 -10.80 -3.31 -2.49
N HIS A 55 -11.76 -2.71 -3.21
CA HIS A 55 -12.66 -3.45 -4.09
C HIS A 55 -12.10 -3.39 -5.52
N MET A 56 -11.35 -4.40 -5.90
CA MET A 56 -10.76 -4.55 -7.22
C MET A 56 -11.14 -5.91 -7.80
N ASP A 57 -11.77 -5.89 -8.97
CA ASP A 57 -12.01 -7.12 -9.73
C ASP A 57 -10.70 -7.62 -10.33
N ALA A 58 -10.19 -8.73 -9.81
CA ALA A 58 -8.92 -9.29 -10.24
C ALA A 58 -9.15 -10.52 -11.13
N ILE A 59 -8.90 -10.37 -12.42
CA ILE A 59 -8.95 -11.47 -13.38
C ILE A 59 -7.55 -12.03 -13.57
N VAL A 60 -7.40 -13.32 -13.28
CA VAL A 60 -6.11 -14.02 -13.42
C VAL A 60 -5.75 -14.14 -14.90
N PRO A 61 -4.52 -13.75 -15.32
CA PRO A 61 -4.10 -13.91 -16.70
C PRO A 61 -4.12 -15.38 -17.14
N GLY A 62 -4.70 -15.65 -18.32
CA GLY A 62 -4.72 -16.98 -18.94
C GLY A 62 -3.36 -17.42 -19.50
N MET A 63 -2.31 -17.35 -18.68
CA MET A 63 -0.93 -17.68 -19.04
C MET A 63 -0.60 -19.14 -18.75
N THR A 64 0.35 -19.70 -19.52
CA THR A 64 0.99 -20.98 -19.20
C THR A 64 1.72 -20.86 -17.86
N PHE A 65 1.90 -21.98 -17.14
CA PHE A 65 2.64 -22.01 -15.85
C PHE A 65 4.01 -21.32 -15.94
N GLY A 66 4.78 -21.60 -17.02
CA GLY A 66 6.07 -20.93 -17.24
C GLY A 66 5.96 -19.40 -17.44
N GLY A 67 4.86 -18.93 -18.05
CA GLY A 67 4.56 -17.50 -18.18
C GLY A 67 4.28 -16.85 -16.84
N GLN A 68 3.49 -17.50 -15.99
CA GLN A 68 3.18 -17.02 -14.63
C GLN A 68 4.45 -16.93 -13.78
N VAL A 69 5.32 -17.94 -13.81
CA VAL A 69 6.59 -17.93 -13.07
C VAL A 69 7.48 -16.77 -13.51
N LYS A 70 7.61 -16.50 -14.82
CA LYS A 70 8.37 -15.35 -15.34
C LYS A 70 7.77 -14.03 -14.87
N LEU A 71 6.45 -13.90 -14.87
CA LEU A 71 5.74 -12.72 -14.37
C LEU A 71 6.07 -12.48 -12.89
N PHE A 72 5.92 -13.49 -12.04
CA PHE A 72 6.22 -13.36 -10.62
C PHE A 72 7.67 -13.01 -10.34
N LEU A 73 8.63 -13.60 -11.07
CA LEU A 73 10.05 -13.27 -10.93
C LEU A 73 10.33 -11.81 -11.33
N LEU A 74 9.70 -11.32 -12.41
CA LEU A 74 9.81 -9.93 -12.83
C LEU A 74 9.26 -8.99 -11.76
N LEU A 75 8.05 -9.26 -11.27
CA LEU A 75 7.41 -8.45 -10.22
C LEU A 75 8.25 -8.47 -8.94
N ALA A 76 8.74 -9.63 -8.52
CA ALA A 76 9.59 -9.76 -7.33
C ALA A 76 10.87 -8.94 -7.46
N ALA A 77 11.53 -8.95 -8.62
CA ALA A 77 12.74 -8.16 -8.87
C ALA A 77 12.45 -6.64 -8.78
N VAL A 78 11.39 -6.18 -9.46
CA VAL A 78 10.99 -4.77 -9.44
C VAL A 78 10.64 -4.32 -8.02
N ILE A 79 9.80 -5.10 -7.32
CA ILE A 79 9.34 -4.78 -5.97
C ILE A 79 10.50 -4.77 -4.98
N SER A 80 11.43 -5.73 -5.07
CA SER A 80 12.60 -5.79 -4.18
C SER A 80 13.49 -4.56 -4.31
N ILE A 81 13.70 -4.07 -5.54
CA ILE A 81 14.49 -2.86 -5.79
C ILE A 81 13.80 -1.63 -5.20
N PHE A 82 12.53 -1.43 -5.51
CA PHE A 82 11.78 -0.27 -5.04
C PHE A 82 11.51 -0.31 -3.54
N GLY A 83 11.18 -1.47 -2.97
CA GLY A 83 10.97 -1.67 -1.54
C GLY A 83 12.25 -1.36 -0.75
N LYS A 84 13.40 -1.88 -1.20
CA LYS A 84 14.70 -1.56 -0.59
C LYS A 84 15.01 -0.07 -0.67
N LEU A 85 14.77 0.56 -1.82
CA LEU A 85 14.98 1.99 -2.00
C LEU A 85 14.09 2.80 -1.04
N PHE A 86 12.82 2.45 -0.95
CA PHE A 86 11.86 3.07 -0.02
C PHE A 86 12.31 2.95 1.43
N SER A 87 12.67 1.74 1.89
CA SER A 87 13.15 1.49 3.25
C SER A 87 14.41 2.30 3.58
N ILE A 88 15.43 2.28 2.70
CA ILE A 88 16.66 3.03 2.91
C ILE A 88 16.37 4.53 2.98
N THR A 89 15.57 5.06 2.05
CA THR A 89 15.24 6.48 2.00
C THR A 89 14.46 6.91 3.26
N THR A 90 13.49 6.10 3.69
CA THR A 90 12.72 6.36 4.91
C THR A 90 13.62 6.41 6.15
N LEU A 91 14.55 5.45 6.27
CA LEU A 91 15.50 5.41 7.38
C LEU A 91 16.47 6.61 7.37
N GLN A 92 16.91 7.03 6.19
CA GLN A 92 17.77 8.22 6.06
C GLN A 92 17.02 9.50 6.44
N VAL A 93 15.80 9.67 5.95
CA VAL A 93 14.98 10.83 6.26
C VAL A 93 14.64 10.86 7.76
N LYS A 94 14.31 9.72 8.38
CA LYS A 94 14.10 9.61 9.84
C LYS A 94 15.33 10.03 10.66
N ARG A 95 16.54 9.86 10.14
CA ARG A 95 17.77 10.32 10.81
C ARG A 95 18.01 11.81 10.64
N ILE A 96 17.70 12.36 9.45
CA ILE A 96 17.97 13.76 9.10
C ILE A 96 16.86 14.68 9.64
N TYR A 97 15.62 14.24 9.63
CA TYR A 97 14.45 15.05 9.98
C TYR A 97 14.54 15.70 11.39
N PRO A 98 14.97 14.99 12.45
CA PRO A 98 15.17 15.59 13.77
C PRO A 98 16.27 16.65 13.82
N ALA A 99 17.28 16.53 12.93
CA ALA A 99 18.41 17.48 12.86
C ALA A 99 18.01 18.84 12.26
N ILE A 100 16.84 18.97 11.64
CA ILE A 100 16.32 20.23 11.14
C ILE A 100 15.97 21.11 12.33
N LYS A 101 16.69 22.24 12.49
CA LYS A 101 16.61 23.17 13.62
C LYS A 101 15.36 24.06 13.62
N HIS A 102 14.21 23.54 13.17
CA HIS A 102 12.94 24.25 13.27
C HIS A 102 12.09 23.68 14.40
N PRO A 103 11.28 24.51 15.09
CA PRO A 103 10.29 24.03 16.05
C PRO A 103 9.35 23.01 15.41
N GLU A 104 8.87 22.03 16.17
CA GLU A 104 8.04 20.95 15.65
C GLU A 104 6.75 21.45 14.96
N TYR A 105 6.13 22.50 15.50
CA TYR A 105 4.94 23.10 14.88
C TYR A 105 5.22 23.68 13.49
N VAL A 106 6.44 24.19 13.24
CA VAL A 106 6.83 24.71 11.92
C VAL A 106 7.02 23.56 10.93
N LYS A 107 7.60 22.44 11.37
CA LYS A 107 7.73 21.23 10.56
C LYS A 107 6.35 20.66 10.19
N MET A 108 5.40 20.68 11.12
CA MET A 108 4.01 20.28 10.87
C MET A 108 3.32 21.20 9.85
N LEU A 109 3.54 22.51 9.94
CA LEU A 109 3.00 23.47 8.97
C LEU A 109 3.52 23.24 7.57
N TYR A 110 4.81 22.90 7.40
CA TYR A 110 5.36 22.53 6.08
C TYR A 110 4.70 21.27 5.52
N LEU A 111 4.51 20.24 6.33
CA LEU A 111 3.82 19.03 5.89
C LEU A 111 2.37 19.28 5.53
N LEU A 112 1.66 20.08 6.34
CA LEU A 112 0.29 20.49 6.06
C LEU A 112 0.18 21.29 4.75
N PHE A 113 1.13 22.20 4.51
CA PHE A 113 1.19 22.98 3.29
C PHE A 113 1.47 22.09 2.05
N ILE A 114 2.39 21.13 2.17
CA ILE A 114 2.65 20.14 1.10
C ILE A 114 1.40 19.28 0.85
N ALA A 115 0.74 18.80 1.91
CA ALA A 115 -0.52 18.05 1.77
C ALA A 115 -1.61 18.87 1.09
N PHE A 116 -1.71 20.16 1.38
CA PHE A 116 -2.63 21.09 0.73
C PHE A 116 -2.31 21.23 -0.78
N LEU A 117 -1.04 21.39 -1.15
CA LEU A 117 -0.63 21.47 -2.55
C LEU A 117 -0.93 20.17 -3.31
N ILE A 118 -0.70 19.01 -2.69
CA ILE A 118 -1.04 17.71 -3.25
C ILE A 118 -2.55 17.59 -3.46
N SER A 119 -3.34 18.02 -2.46
CA SER A 119 -4.80 18.03 -2.54
C SER A 119 -5.33 18.91 -3.69
N MET A 120 -4.64 20.01 -3.96
CA MET A 120 -5.01 20.89 -5.10
C MET A 120 -4.64 20.29 -6.45
N ALA A 121 -3.56 19.49 -6.51
CA ALA A 121 -3.13 18.82 -7.74
C ALA A 121 -3.97 17.58 -8.05
N GLU A 122 -4.21 16.74 -7.04
CA GLU A 122 -5.01 15.52 -7.14
C GLU A 122 -5.63 15.19 -5.79
N PHE A 123 -6.91 15.52 -5.63
CA PHE A 123 -7.62 15.35 -4.35
C PHE A 123 -7.66 13.90 -3.88
N ASN A 124 -7.80 12.94 -4.82
CA ASN A 124 -7.88 11.52 -4.50
C ASN A 124 -6.54 10.94 -3.99
N LEU A 125 -5.43 11.67 -4.14
CA LEU A 125 -4.12 11.26 -3.61
C LEU A 125 -3.94 11.61 -2.14
N THR A 126 -4.85 12.38 -1.55
CA THR A 126 -4.81 12.78 -0.14
C THR A 126 -5.10 11.60 0.79
N GLY A 127 -4.72 11.73 2.05
CA GLY A 127 -4.83 10.65 3.02
C GLY A 127 -3.83 9.54 2.74
N GLY A 128 -4.30 8.31 2.59
CA GLY A 128 -3.47 7.15 2.22
C GLY A 128 -3.25 6.99 0.73
N GLY A 129 -3.96 7.75 -0.12
CA GLY A 129 -3.92 7.63 -1.58
C GLY A 129 -4.78 6.49 -2.15
N GLU A 130 -5.57 5.81 -1.31
CA GLU A 130 -6.38 4.66 -1.71
C GLU A 130 -7.45 5.01 -2.75
N GLN A 131 -8.05 6.20 -2.64
CA GLN A 131 -9.06 6.64 -3.61
C GLN A 131 -8.45 6.87 -5.00
N PHE A 132 -7.23 7.40 -5.05
CA PHE A 132 -6.49 7.54 -6.29
C PHE A 132 -6.19 6.17 -6.90
N LEU A 133 -5.69 5.21 -6.11
CA LEU A 133 -5.41 3.85 -6.57
C LEU A 133 -6.67 3.17 -7.13
N LEU A 134 -7.81 3.28 -6.44
CA LEU A 134 -9.08 2.70 -6.87
C LEU A 134 -9.59 3.35 -8.15
N SER A 135 -9.48 4.68 -8.26
CA SER A 135 -9.87 5.39 -9.49
C SER A 135 -9.03 4.96 -10.69
N GLN A 136 -7.73 4.71 -10.47
CA GLN A 136 -6.82 4.22 -11.51
C GLN A 136 -7.11 2.77 -11.91
N ALA A 137 -7.54 1.92 -10.97
CA ALA A 137 -7.97 0.55 -11.28
C ALA A 137 -9.21 0.52 -12.17
N MET A 138 -10.11 1.50 -12.03
CA MET A 138 -11.32 1.64 -12.85
C MET A 138 -11.09 2.31 -14.20
N HIS A 139 -10.06 3.16 -14.31
CA HIS A 139 -9.73 3.96 -15.52
C HIS A 139 -8.27 3.79 -15.92
N PRO A 140 -7.88 2.61 -16.38
CA PRO A 140 -6.49 2.28 -16.66
C PRO A 140 -5.91 2.93 -17.94
N ASP A 141 -6.68 3.72 -18.70
CA ASP A 141 -6.23 4.46 -19.88
C ASP A 141 -5.31 5.65 -19.58
N THR A 142 -4.98 5.86 -18.32
CA THR A 142 -4.16 6.97 -17.86
C THR A 142 -2.74 6.90 -18.40
N HIS A 143 -2.17 8.04 -18.73
CA HIS A 143 -0.78 8.12 -19.20
C HIS A 143 0.20 7.62 -18.13
N ILE A 144 1.08 6.68 -18.47
CA ILE A 144 2.07 6.11 -17.55
C ILE A 144 2.88 7.19 -16.84
N LEU A 145 3.30 8.25 -17.55
CA LEU A 145 4.06 9.35 -16.95
C LEU A 145 3.30 10.08 -15.85
N TRP A 146 1.97 10.21 -15.98
CA TRP A 146 1.13 10.79 -14.94
C TRP A 146 1.12 9.90 -13.69
N ILE A 147 0.91 8.59 -13.87
CA ILE A 147 0.92 7.64 -12.75
C ILE A 147 2.28 7.62 -12.05
N VAL A 148 3.39 7.64 -12.81
CA VAL A 148 4.75 7.73 -12.25
C VAL A 148 4.92 9.02 -11.45
N GLY A 149 4.48 10.15 -11.97
CA GLY A 149 4.53 11.44 -11.27
C GLY A 149 3.76 11.42 -9.96
N MET A 150 2.52 10.90 -9.98
CA MET A 150 1.67 10.80 -8.79
C MET A 150 2.22 9.79 -7.77
N MET A 151 2.75 8.65 -8.23
CA MET A 151 3.41 7.67 -7.37
C MET A 151 4.63 8.28 -6.67
N LEU A 152 5.48 9.00 -7.39
CA LEU A 152 6.66 9.66 -6.80
C LEU A 152 6.25 10.74 -5.80
N LEU A 153 5.25 11.54 -6.13
CA LEU A 153 4.71 12.57 -5.23
C LEU A 153 4.17 11.94 -3.93
N HIS A 154 3.36 10.89 -4.07
CA HIS A 154 2.82 10.13 -2.94
C HIS A 154 3.93 9.49 -2.09
N LEU A 155 4.92 8.88 -2.73
CA LEU A 155 6.06 8.24 -2.07
C LEU A 155 6.87 9.26 -1.27
N VAL A 156 7.23 10.40 -1.87
CA VAL A 156 8.00 11.46 -1.20
C VAL A 156 7.21 12.00 0.00
N PHE A 157 5.93 12.33 -0.19
CA PHE A 157 5.08 12.82 0.88
C PHE A 157 4.96 11.80 2.03
N SER A 158 4.76 10.52 1.71
CA SER A 158 4.66 9.44 2.70
C SER A 158 5.95 9.30 3.52
N ILE A 159 7.12 9.34 2.87
CA ILE A 159 8.42 9.25 3.56
C ILE A 159 8.60 10.42 4.55
N PHE A 160 8.30 11.64 4.15
CA PHE A 160 8.40 12.81 5.03
C PHE A 160 7.37 12.75 6.16
N SER A 161 6.14 12.34 5.86
CA SER A 161 5.07 12.17 6.85
C SER A 161 5.44 11.15 7.93
N PHE A 162 5.96 9.97 7.54
CA PHE A 162 6.41 8.93 8.46
C PHE A 162 7.64 9.34 9.29
N SER A 163 8.47 10.20 8.73
CA SER A 163 9.68 10.68 9.39
C SER A 163 9.42 11.83 10.36
N SER A 164 8.24 12.42 10.31
CA SER A 164 7.86 13.59 11.13
C SER A 164 7.66 13.28 12.61
N GLY A 165 7.47 12.00 12.96
CA GLY A 165 7.12 11.58 14.33
C GLY A 165 5.66 11.82 14.70
N LEU A 166 4.84 12.31 13.77
CA LEU A 166 3.39 12.41 13.99
C LEU A 166 2.76 11.02 14.04
N PRO A 167 1.76 10.81 14.92
CA PRO A 167 1.04 9.54 14.96
C PRO A 167 0.29 9.33 13.63
N GLY A 168 0.59 8.24 12.95
CA GLY A 168 -0.03 7.87 11.69
C GLY A 168 0.37 6.46 11.27
N GLY A 169 -0.48 5.83 10.45
CA GLY A 169 -0.22 4.50 9.90
C GLY A 169 0.51 4.58 8.56
N ASN A 170 1.52 3.77 8.37
CA ASN A 170 2.23 3.61 7.09
C ASN A 170 1.67 2.48 6.21
N PHE A 171 0.72 1.71 6.73
CA PHE A 171 0.19 0.52 6.07
C PHE A 171 -0.48 0.85 4.73
N ILE A 172 -1.49 1.73 4.72
CA ILE A 172 -2.22 2.09 3.49
C ILE A 172 -1.32 2.78 2.46
N PRO A 173 -0.52 3.81 2.81
CA PRO A 173 0.38 4.44 1.85
C PRO A 173 1.40 3.47 1.23
N THR A 174 1.87 2.47 1.99
CA THR A 174 2.76 1.44 1.48
C THR A 174 2.04 0.54 0.48
N LEU A 175 0.82 0.09 0.78
CA LEU A 175 -0.02 -0.67 -0.14
C LEU A 175 -0.29 0.11 -1.44
N VAL A 176 -0.65 1.38 -1.32
CA VAL A 176 -0.93 2.25 -2.48
C VAL A 176 0.31 2.41 -3.35
N THR A 177 1.48 2.63 -2.77
CA THR A 177 2.74 2.71 -3.52
C THR A 177 3.00 1.42 -4.29
N GLY A 178 2.81 0.25 -3.65
CA GLY A 178 2.92 -1.05 -4.29
C GLY A 178 1.92 -1.25 -5.44
N GLY A 179 0.68 -0.82 -5.23
CA GLY A 179 -0.38 -0.89 -6.25
C GLY A 179 -0.10 -0.03 -7.48
N LEU A 180 0.33 1.22 -7.28
CA LEU A 180 0.72 2.13 -8.38
C LEU A 180 1.94 1.61 -9.14
N LEU A 181 2.92 1.04 -8.43
CA LEU A 181 4.07 0.38 -9.07
C LEU A 181 3.60 -0.81 -9.92
N GLY A 182 2.70 -1.63 -9.38
CA GLY A 182 2.06 -2.74 -10.08
C GLY A 182 1.32 -2.29 -11.33
N GLN A 183 0.59 -1.19 -11.25
CA GLN A 183 -0.13 -0.61 -12.40
C GLN A 183 0.84 -0.16 -13.49
N ILE A 184 1.95 0.52 -13.15
CA ILE A 184 2.96 0.94 -14.11
C ILE A 184 3.53 -0.28 -14.86
N VAL A 185 3.91 -1.32 -14.13
CA VAL A 185 4.44 -2.56 -14.74
C VAL A 185 3.37 -3.22 -15.61
N ALA A 186 2.13 -3.33 -15.13
CA ALA A 186 1.03 -3.92 -15.89
C ALA A 186 0.75 -3.16 -17.19
N LEU A 187 0.72 -1.84 -17.16
CA LEU A 187 0.52 -1.01 -18.36
C LEU A 187 1.64 -1.19 -19.39
N ILE A 188 2.89 -1.32 -18.94
CA ILE A 188 4.01 -1.64 -19.83
C ILE A 188 3.80 -3.00 -20.48
N MET A 189 3.38 -4.01 -19.71
CA MET A 189 3.12 -5.36 -20.22
C MET A 189 1.94 -5.41 -21.20
N VAL A 190 0.87 -4.64 -20.93
CA VAL A 190 -0.27 -4.52 -21.84
C VAL A 190 0.16 -3.89 -23.18
N ARG A 191 0.98 -2.84 -23.14
CA ARG A 191 1.54 -2.20 -24.36
C ARG A 191 2.42 -3.14 -25.18
N GLN A 192 3.07 -4.10 -24.52
CA GLN A 192 3.87 -5.14 -25.19
C GLN A 192 3.02 -6.34 -25.66
N GLY A 193 1.71 -6.35 -25.39
CA GLY A 193 0.81 -7.46 -25.74
C GLY A 193 1.03 -8.71 -24.90
N LEU A 194 1.68 -8.61 -23.74
CA LEU A 194 2.00 -9.75 -22.88
C LEU A 194 0.82 -10.16 -21.99
N ILE A 195 -0.05 -9.22 -21.62
CA ILE A 195 -1.24 -9.44 -20.81
C ILE A 195 -2.41 -8.65 -21.37
N ALA A 196 -3.63 -9.09 -21.06
CA ALA A 196 -4.84 -8.35 -21.38
C ALA A 196 -5.05 -7.20 -20.37
N TYR A 197 -5.80 -6.21 -20.80
CA TYR A 197 -6.10 -5.02 -20.01
C TYR A 197 -6.84 -5.33 -18.70
N GLU A 198 -7.74 -6.30 -18.73
CA GLU A 198 -8.51 -6.79 -17.59
C GLU A 198 -7.65 -7.43 -16.48
N ASN A 199 -6.37 -7.75 -16.77
CA ASN A 199 -5.46 -8.34 -15.81
C ASN A 199 -4.67 -7.31 -14.99
N ILE A 200 -4.85 -6.01 -15.22
CA ILE A 200 -4.10 -4.94 -14.53
C ILE A 200 -4.34 -5.00 -13.03
N SER A 201 -5.62 -5.07 -12.60
CA SER A 201 -6.00 -5.14 -11.18
C SER A 201 -5.37 -6.34 -10.46
N TYR A 202 -5.23 -7.49 -11.13
CA TYR A 202 -4.56 -8.66 -10.57
C TYR A 202 -3.09 -8.37 -10.25
N ILE A 203 -2.36 -7.74 -11.17
CA ILE A 203 -0.95 -7.38 -10.97
C ILE A 203 -0.82 -6.31 -9.87
N MET A 204 -1.73 -5.33 -9.84
CA MET A 204 -1.77 -4.32 -8.78
C MET A 204 -1.89 -4.97 -7.39
N LEU A 205 -2.83 -5.91 -7.20
CA LEU A 205 -3.03 -6.59 -5.92
C LEU A 205 -1.81 -7.42 -5.49
N ILE A 206 -1.16 -8.11 -6.42
CA ILE A 206 0.08 -8.84 -6.13
C ILE A 206 1.18 -7.88 -5.69
N CYS A 207 1.35 -6.76 -6.40
CA CYS A 207 2.37 -5.78 -6.08
C CYS A 207 2.09 -5.05 -4.76
N MET A 208 0.82 -4.78 -4.42
CA MET A 208 0.42 -4.22 -3.11
C MET A 208 0.91 -5.11 -1.96
N SER A 209 0.57 -6.40 -2.03
CA SER A 209 0.94 -7.36 -0.97
C SER A 209 2.45 -7.61 -0.91
N ALA A 210 3.10 -7.76 -2.06
CA ALA A 210 4.53 -8.01 -2.12
C ALA A 210 5.36 -6.79 -1.69
N PHE A 211 4.92 -5.56 -1.99
CA PHE A 211 5.60 -4.34 -1.58
C PHE A 211 5.51 -4.13 -0.06
N LEU A 212 4.37 -4.46 0.55
CA LEU A 212 4.21 -4.41 2.00
C LEU A 212 5.21 -5.31 2.72
N VAL A 213 5.50 -6.49 2.17
CA VAL A 213 6.47 -7.43 2.74
C VAL A 213 7.92 -6.99 2.48
N ALA A 214 8.17 -6.24 1.40
CA ALA A 214 9.52 -5.79 1.00
C ALA A 214 10.01 -4.55 1.76
N VAL A 215 9.14 -3.83 2.47
CA VAL A 215 9.40 -2.58 3.21
C VAL A 215 9.52 -2.82 4.69
#